data_9265cb6fc2eaea6d805a380777b8c7f6
#
_entry.id   9265cb6fc2eaea6d805a380777b8c7f6
#
_cell.length_a   1.000
_cell.length_b   1.000
_cell.length_c   1.000
_cell.angle_alpha   90.00
_cell.angle_beta   90.00
_cell.angle_gamma   90.00
#
_symmetry.space_group_name_H-M   'P 1'
#
loop_
_entity.id
_entity.type
_entity.pdbx_description
1 polymer ?
#
loop_
_entity_poly.entity_id
_entity_poly.type
_entity_poly.pdbx_seq_one_letter_code
_entity_poly.pdbx_strand_id
1 'polypeptide(L)'
;VLSDTGRTSLRGFRPAVEGSRKRLEKNADTLRELRASVSLIPPGNVYTRVSESSPLLIVAENGLPLPVDAHLAYNAPDGSTLNTPDSVHIPAKGSITVSMTADLPSDADRTSLRLWLATPSVPTDPEGHLISDPIDITVQTRAGIVSVYGAGIAAALVLVLAALFRLGKRKKKNTHG
;
A
#
# COMPACT_ATOMS: atom_id res chain seq x y z
N VAL A 1 -30.28 -54.24 32.84
CA VAL A 1 -28.99 -54.64 32.22
C VAL A 1 -28.88 -53.76 30.93
N LEU A 2 -28.35 -52.60 31.05
CA LEU A 2 -28.03 -51.75 29.90
C LEU A 2 -26.72 -52.23 29.31
N SER A 3 -26.84 -52.76 28.12
CA SER A 3 -25.85 -53.48 27.35
C SER A 3 -24.56 -52.69 27.11
N ASP A 4 -23.47 -53.37 27.27
CA ASP A 4 -22.07 -53.01 27.05
C ASP A 4 -21.75 -52.49 25.60
N THR A 5 -22.70 -52.64 24.68
CA THR A 5 -22.63 -52.25 23.27
C THR A 5 -22.48 -50.72 23.05
N GLY A 6 -23.06 -49.92 23.95
CA GLY A 6 -22.94 -48.45 23.86
C GLY A 6 -21.56 -47.89 24.26
N ARG A 7 -20.85 -48.57 25.16
CA ARG A 7 -19.51 -48.19 25.61
C ARG A 7 -18.42 -48.49 24.57
N THR A 8 -18.60 -49.58 23.81
CA THR A 8 -17.65 -49.99 22.75
C THR A 8 -17.71 -49.02 21.58
N SER A 9 -18.89 -48.49 21.23
CA SER A 9 -19.10 -47.52 20.17
C SER A 9 -18.41 -46.18 20.47
N LEU A 10 -18.46 -45.72 21.71
CA LEU A 10 -17.83 -44.46 22.12
C LEU A 10 -16.29 -44.55 22.18
N ARG A 11 -15.71 -45.71 22.44
CA ARG A 11 -14.24 -45.90 22.41
C ARG A 11 -13.66 -45.86 21.02
N GLY A 12 -14.41 -46.27 19.98
CA GLY A 12 -13.97 -46.12 18.57
C GLY A 12 -14.10 -44.72 18.02
N PHE A 13 -14.98 -43.91 18.59
CA PHE A 13 -15.21 -42.54 18.10
C PHE A 13 -14.09 -41.53 18.47
N ARG A 14 -13.49 -41.68 19.65
CA ARG A 14 -12.42 -40.82 20.13
C ARG A 14 -11.17 -40.76 19.20
N PRO A 15 -10.58 -41.91 18.77
CA PRO A 15 -9.42 -41.88 17.90
C PRO A 15 -9.74 -41.34 16.51
N ALA A 16 -10.96 -41.49 16.00
CA ALA A 16 -11.38 -40.92 14.73
C ALA A 16 -11.49 -39.39 14.80
N VAL A 17 -12.05 -38.85 15.88
CA VAL A 17 -12.14 -37.41 16.13
C VAL A 17 -10.76 -36.81 16.32
N GLU A 18 -9.87 -37.45 17.07
CA GLU A 18 -8.50 -37.01 17.31
C GLU A 18 -7.66 -37.03 16.02
N GLY A 19 -7.82 -38.06 15.18
CA GLY A 19 -7.21 -38.11 13.85
C GLY A 19 -7.69 -37.00 12.91
N SER A 20 -8.98 -36.68 12.94
CA SER A 20 -9.54 -35.57 12.16
C SER A 20 -9.03 -34.21 12.63
N ARG A 21 -8.96 -34.01 13.94
CA ARG A 21 -8.42 -32.79 14.53
C ARG A 21 -6.95 -32.57 14.14
N LYS A 22 -6.11 -33.59 14.24
CA LYS A 22 -4.71 -33.56 13.85
C LYS A 22 -4.52 -33.25 12.36
N ARG A 23 -5.42 -33.76 11.50
CA ARG A 23 -5.42 -33.41 10.06
C ARG A 23 -5.78 -31.93 9.82
N LEU A 24 -6.77 -31.42 10.54
CA LEU A 24 -7.18 -30.00 10.46
C LEU A 24 -6.05 -29.07 10.93
N GLU A 25 -5.38 -29.41 12.04
CA GLU A 25 -4.23 -28.66 12.54
C GLU A 25 -3.09 -28.64 11.50
N LYS A 26 -2.74 -29.80 10.94
CA LYS A 26 -1.71 -29.90 9.89
C LYS A 26 -2.08 -29.09 8.63
N ASN A 27 -3.32 -29.14 8.21
CA ASN A 27 -3.79 -28.36 7.06
C ASN A 27 -3.72 -26.85 7.35
N ALA A 28 -4.07 -26.42 8.57
CA ALA A 28 -3.96 -25.03 8.98
C ALA A 28 -2.51 -24.55 8.99
N ASP A 29 -1.56 -25.39 9.45
CA ASP A 29 -0.14 -25.05 9.43
C ASP A 29 0.39 -24.95 7.99
N THR A 30 0.02 -25.88 7.12
CA THR A 30 0.38 -25.83 5.69
C THR A 30 -0.16 -24.55 5.02
N LEU A 31 -1.39 -24.15 5.33
CA LEU A 31 -1.98 -22.93 4.79
C LEU A 31 -1.24 -21.68 5.30
N ARG A 32 -0.78 -21.66 6.55
CA ARG A 32 0.04 -20.56 7.07
C ARG A 32 1.39 -20.49 6.34
N GLU A 33 2.06 -21.62 6.14
CA GLU A 33 3.32 -21.69 5.39
C GLU A 33 3.16 -21.21 3.96
N LEU A 34 2.07 -21.61 3.29
CA LEU A 34 1.77 -21.14 1.93
C LEU A 34 1.53 -19.63 1.87
N ARG A 35 0.79 -19.06 2.80
CA ARG A 35 0.56 -17.62 2.90
C ARG A 35 1.85 -16.86 3.20
N ALA A 36 2.68 -17.36 4.12
CA ALA A 36 3.96 -16.75 4.44
C ALA A 36 4.98 -16.82 3.27
N SER A 37 4.72 -17.69 2.28
CA SER A 37 5.57 -17.80 1.09
C SER A 37 5.31 -16.70 0.05
N VAL A 38 4.21 -15.96 0.16
CA VAL A 38 3.91 -14.82 -0.70
C VAL A 38 3.85 -13.59 0.19
N SER A 39 4.67 -12.60 -0.09
CA SER A 39 4.83 -11.44 0.80
C SER A 39 4.98 -10.13 0.03
N LEU A 40 4.63 -9.03 0.71
CA LEU A 40 4.95 -7.68 0.28
C LEU A 40 6.13 -7.16 1.09
N ILE A 41 7.13 -6.64 0.41
CA ILE A 41 8.33 -6.06 1.03
C ILE A 41 8.35 -4.56 0.69
N PRO A 42 8.06 -3.69 1.66
CA PRO A 42 8.16 -2.25 1.46
C PRO A 42 9.64 -1.83 1.43
N PRO A 43 9.99 -0.75 0.76
CA PRO A 43 11.36 -0.21 0.72
C PRO A 43 11.81 0.34 2.08
N GLY A 44 10.90 0.44 3.03
CA GLY A 44 11.11 0.89 4.41
C GLY A 44 9.79 1.10 5.13
N ASN A 45 9.82 1.31 6.44
CA ASN A 45 8.62 1.53 7.26
C ASN A 45 8.00 2.92 7.02
N VAL A 46 8.79 3.87 6.52
CA VAL A 46 8.34 5.23 6.20
C VAL A 46 8.75 5.55 4.77
N TYR A 47 7.76 5.86 3.95
CA TYR A 47 7.95 6.29 2.58
C TYR A 47 7.79 7.80 2.50
N THR A 48 8.88 8.50 2.16
CA THR A 48 8.84 9.96 1.98
C THR A 48 8.59 10.30 0.51
N ARG A 49 7.46 10.92 0.19
CA ARG A 49 7.18 11.41 -1.15
C ARG A 49 7.45 12.91 -1.26
N VAL A 50 7.95 13.34 -2.42
CA VAL A 50 8.28 14.75 -2.72
C VAL A 50 7.14 15.45 -3.46
N SER A 51 6.24 14.68 -4.09
CA SER A 51 5.07 15.20 -4.82
C SER A 51 3.93 14.20 -4.76
N GLU A 52 2.71 14.66 -5.05
CA GLU A 52 1.52 13.81 -5.13
C GLU A 52 1.63 12.73 -6.21
N SER A 53 2.34 13.01 -7.29
CA SER A 53 2.59 12.06 -8.39
C SER A 53 3.77 11.12 -8.16
N SER A 54 4.48 11.20 -7.02
CA SER A 54 5.60 10.31 -6.73
C SER A 54 5.10 8.88 -6.57
N PRO A 55 5.60 7.90 -7.38
CA PRO A 55 5.16 6.52 -7.27
C PRO A 55 5.65 5.90 -5.96
N LEU A 56 4.79 5.11 -5.33
CA LEU A 56 5.12 4.19 -4.25
C LEU A 56 5.54 2.86 -4.89
N LEU A 57 6.70 2.36 -4.52
CA LEU A 57 7.24 1.10 -5.03
C LEU A 57 7.25 0.07 -3.90
N ILE A 58 6.67 -1.09 -4.17
CA ILE A 58 6.65 -2.23 -3.25
C ILE A 58 7.10 -3.46 -4.01
N VAL A 59 7.90 -4.31 -3.37
CA VAL A 59 8.28 -5.59 -3.95
C VAL A 59 7.30 -6.66 -3.49
N ALA A 60 6.70 -7.35 -4.45
CA ALA A 60 5.94 -8.57 -4.20
C ALA A 60 6.83 -9.78 -4.46
N GLU A 61 7.00 -10.64 -3.47
CA GLU A 61 7.83 -11.84 -3.52
C GLU A 61 6.96 -13.09 -3.48
N ASN A 62 7.31 -14.09 -4.28
CA ASN A 62 6.66 -15.38 -4.33
C ASN A 62 7.67 -16.50 -4.09
N GLY A 63 7.65 -17.08 -2.91
CA GLY A 63 8.46 -18.25 -2.55
C GLY A 63 7.89 -19.58 -3.03
N LEU A 64 6.73 -19.62 -3.68
CA LEU A 64 6.12 -20.84 -4.18
C LEU A 64 6.76 -21.29 -5.51
N PRO A 65 6.72 -22.59 -5.82
CA PRO A 65 7.22 -23.13 -7.09
C PRO A 65 6.28 -22.88 -8.28
N LEU A 66 5.18 -22.17 -8.09
CA LEU A 66 4.17 -21.81 -9.10
C LEU A 66 4.01 -20.29 -9.13
N PRO A 67 3.73 -19.71 -10.31
CA PRO A 67 3.41 -18.30 -10.40
C PRO A 67 2.10 -18.00 -9.67
N VAL A 68 1.98 -16.77 -9.19
CA VAL A 68 0.80 -16.28 -8.46
C VAL A 68 0.26 -15.05 -9.16
N ASP A 69 -1.03 -15.08 -9.49
CA ASP A 69 -1.77 -13.91 -9.95
C ASP A 69 -2.55 -13.34 -8.76
N ALA A 70 -2.33 -12.07 -8.50
CA ALA A 70 -2.92 -11.37 -7.37
C ALA A 70 -3.36 -9.97 -7.78
N HIS A 71 -4.15 -9.30 -6.95
CA HIS A 71 -4.31 -7.87 -6.97
C HIS A 71 -3.82 -7.27 -5.66
N LEU A 72 -3.39 -6.01 -5.71
CA LEU A 72 -2.98 -5.28 -4.53
C LEU A 72 -4.22 -4.64 -3.90
N ALA A 73 -4.61 -5.16 -2.75
CA ALA A 73 -5.69 -4.60 -1.94
C ALA A 73 -5.12 -3.67 -0.87
N TYR A 74 -5.92 -2.68 -0.45
CA TYR A 74 -5.48 -1.71 0.53
C TYR A 74 -6.61 -1.25 1.45
N ASN A 75 -6.21 -0.78 2.62
CA ASN A 75 -7.04 0.02 3.52
C ASN A 75 -6.30 1.33 3.79
N ALA A 76 -6.98 2.44 3.59
CA ALA A 76 -6.46 3.79 3.75
C ALA A 76 -7.47 4.65 4.53
N PRO A 77 -7.03 5.71 5.21
CA PRO A 77 -7.91 6.69 5.85
C PRO A 77 -8.83 7.38 4.85
N ASP A 78 -9.95 7.90 5.35
CA ASP A 78 -10.92 8.64 4.55
C ASP A 78 -10.26 9.78 3.75
N GLY A 79 -10.69 9.94 2.50
CA GLY A 79 -10.11 10.94 1.59
C GLY A 79 -8.79 10.53 0.94
N SER A 80 -8.30 9.31 1.20
CA SER A 80 -7.13 8.75 0.53
C SER A 80 -7.54 7.75 -0.55
N THR A 81 -6.93 7.82 -1.71
CA THR A 81 -7.10 6.84 -2.79
C THR A 81 -5.76 6.35 -3.30
N LEU A 82 -5.67 5.04 -3.58
CA LEU A 82 -4.51 4.44 -4.21
C LEU A 82 -4.89 3.98 -5.61
N ASN A 83 -4.08 4.38 -6.57
CA ASN A 83 -4.17 3.84 -7.92
C ASN A 83 -3.17 2.70 -8.03
N THR A 84 -3.69 1.46 -7.99
CA THR A 84 -2.93 0.21 -8.03
C THR A 84 -3.14 -0.47 -9.38
N PRO A 85 -2.19 -1.30 -9.86
CA PRO A 85 -2.42 -2.12 -11.04
C PRO A 85 -3.58 -3.10 -10.81
N ASP A 86 -4.37 -3.35 -11.87
CA ASP A 86 -5.52 -4.27 -11.82
C ASP A 86 -5.11 -5.71 -11.48
N SER A 87 -3.91 -6.11 -11.89
CA SER A 87 -3.36 -7.43 -11.59
C SER A 87 -1.85 -7.38 -11.43
N VAL A 88 -1.33 -8.27 -10.60
CA VAL A 88 0.10 -8.46 -10.33
C VAL A 88 0.43 -9.92 -10.57
N HIS A 89 1.22 -10.20 -11.61
CA HIS A 89 1.72 -11.54 -11.93
C HIS A 89 3.10 -11.75 -11.31
N ILE A 90 3.20 -12.57 -10.27
CA ILE A 90 4.45 -12.82 -9.56
C ILE A 90 5.00 -14.17 -9.98
N PRO A 91 6.19 -14.21 -10.61
CA PRO A 91 6.75 -15.45 -11.12
C PRO A 91 7.06 -16.45 -10.01
N ALA A 92 7.09 -17.74 -10.33
CA ALA A 92 7.48 -18.79 -9.41
C ALA A 92 8.90 -18.55 -8.86
N LYS A 93 9.08 -18.65 -7.54
CA LYS A 93 10.38 -18.43 -6.87
C LYS A 93 11.01 -17.07 -7.23
N GLY A 94 10.19 -16.06 -7.50
CA GLY A 94 10.65 -14.77 -7.97
C GLY A 94 9.94 -13.59 -7.29
N SER A 95 10.29 -12.41 -7.75
CA SER A 95 9.71 -11.16 -7.25
C SER A 95 9.44 -10.17 -8.38
N ILE A 96 8.55 -9.23 -8.12
CA ILE A 96 8.22 -8.14 -9.02
C ILE A 96 8.08 -6.84 -8.22
N THR A 97 8.49 -5.72 -8.81
CA THR A 97 8.22 -4.40 -8.24
C THR A 97 6.86 -3.91 -8.70
N VAL A 98 5.97 -3.66 -7.76
CA VAL A 98 4.66 -3.08 -7.98
C VAL A 98 4.77 -1.57 -7.76
N SER A 99 4.39 -0.80 -8.77
CA SER A 99 4.33 0.65 -8.73
C SER A 99 2.88 1.09 -8.56
N MET A 100 2.62 1.98 -7.61
CA MET A 100 1.31 2.58 -7.38
C MET A 100 1.46 4.07 -7.11
N THR A 101 0.39 4.83 -7.28
CA THR A 101 0.32 6.24 -6.87
C THR A 101 -0.72 6.39 -5.77
N ALA A 102 -0.45 7.28 -4.82
CA ALA A 102 -1.38 7.58 -3.74
C ALA A 102 -1.81 9.04 -3.82
N ASP A 103 -3.10 9.27 -3.82
CA ASP A 103 -3.70 10.57 -3.59
C ASP A 103 -4.11 10.62 -2.12
N LEU A 104 -3.43 11.46 -1.35
CA LEU A 104 -3.57 11.56 0.10
C LEU A 104 -4.00 12.97 0.47
N PRO A 105 -4.80 13.15 1.54
CA PRO A 105 -5.19 14.46 2.02
C PRO A 105 -3.98 15.37 2.23
N SER A 106 -4.06 16.60 1.73
CA SER A 106 -2.96 17.58 1.77
C SER A 106 -2.67 18.15 3.16
N ASP A 107 -3.61 17.97 4.09
CA ASP A 107 -3.52 18.40 5.49
C ASP A 107 -2.83 17.37 6.39
N ALA A 108 -2.59 16.16 5.88
CA ALA A 108 -1.94 15.09 6.64
C ALA A 108 -0.44 15.00 6.30
N ASP A 109 0.42 15.39 7.24
CA ASP A 109 1.88 15.20 7.11
C ASP A 109 2.28 13.74 7.00
N ARG A 110 1.50 12.85 7.60
CA ARG A 110 1.73 11.39 7.64
C ARG A 110 0.42 10.65 7.48
N THR A 111 0.40 9.67 6.61
CA THR A 111 -0.74 8.78 6.38
C THR A 111 -0.30 7.33 6.48
N SER A 112 -1.01 6.53 7.28
CA SER A 112 -0.75 5.10 7.39
C SER A 112 -1.64 4.34 6.41
N LEU A 113 -1.04 3.47 5.62
CA LEU A 113 -1.69 2.63 4.63
C LEU A 113 -1.43 1.18 4.99
N ARG A 114 -2.47 0.36 4.94
CA ARG A 114 -2.37 -1.10 5.09
C ARG A 114 -2.55 -1.75 3.73
N LEU A 115 -1.61 -2.60 3.32
CA LEU A 115 -1.57 -3.22 2.01
C LEU A 115 -1.42 -4.73 2.14
N TRP A 116 -2.05 -5.48 1.23
CA TRP A 116 -1.90 -6.93 1.13
C TRP A 116 -2.18 -7.41 -0.29
N LEU A 117 -1.75 -8.62 -0.60
CA LEU A 117 -2.11 -9.30 -1.82
C LEU A 117 -3.36 -10.15 -1.59
N ALA A 118 -4.30 -10.05 -2.50
CA ALA A 118 -5.54 -10.82 -2.51
C ALA A 118 -5.71 -11.55 -3.84
N THR A 119 -6.55 -12.58 -3.85
CA THR A 119 -6.95 -13.26 -5.10
C THR A 119 -7.67 -12.27 -6.02
N PRO A 120 -7.57 -12.39 -7.34
CA PRO A 120 -8.34 -11.57 -8.26
C PRO A 120 -9.83 -11.62 -7.93
N SER A 121 -10.47 -10.45 -7.98
CA SER A 121 -11.90 -10.31 -7.71
C SER A 121 -12.71 -11.13 -8.72
N VAL A 122 -13.71 -11.84 -8.21
CA VAL A 122 -14.69 -12.56 -9.03
C VAL A 122 -16.10 -12.11 -8.60
N PRO A 123 -17.14 -12.27 -9.44
CA PRO A 123 -18.50 -11.84 -9.11
C PRO A 123 -19.05 -12.40 -7.79
N THR A 124 -18.57 -13.58 -7.38
CA THR A 124 -18.96 -14.24 -6.11
C THR A 124 -18.13 -13.79 -4.90
N ASP A 125 -17.00 -13.14 -5.14
CA ASP A 125 -16.07 -12.65 -4.11
C ASP A 125 -15.37 -11.37 -4.61
N PRO A 126 -16.04 -10.23 -4.52
CA PRO A 126 -15.50 -8.96 -5.04
C PRO A 126 -14.31 -8.44 -4.25
N GLU A 127 -14.14 -8.83 -2.98
CA GLU A 127 -13.01 -8.43 -2.14
C GLU A 127 -11.79 -9.35 -2.32
N GLY A 128 -12.01 -10.56 -2.81
CA GLY A 128 -10.99 -11.59 -2.94
C GLY A 128 -10.51 -12.14 -1.59
N HIS A 129 -9.76 -13.22 -1.63
CA HIS A 129 -9.20 -13.85 -0.43
C HIS A 129 -7.75 -13.41 -0.22
N LEU A 130 -7.38 -13.19 1.03
CA LEU A 130 -6.04 -12.83 1.44
C LEU A 130 -5.02 -13.90 0.97
N ILE A 131 -4.01 -13.47 0.21
CA ILE A 131 -2.88 -14.31 -0.22
C ILE A 131 -1.66 -14.05 0.66
N SER A 132 -1.39 -12.78 1.02
CA SER A 132 -0.26 -12.40 1.85
C SER A 132 -0.70 -11.80 3.18
N ASP A 133 0.18 -11.80 4.16
CA ASP A 133 -0.03 -11.04 5.38
C ASP A 133 -0.07 -9.53 5.06
N PRO A 134 -0.96 -8.76 5.72
CA PRO A 134 -1.00 -7.31 5.56
C PRO A 134 0.26 -6.64 6.09
N ILE A 135 0.73 -5.62 5.39
CA ILE A 135 1.80 -4.74 5.83
C ILE A 135 1.28 -3.32 6.06
N ASP A 136 1.80 -2.66 7.08
CA ASP A 136 1.51 -1.26 7.36
C ASP A 136 2.69 -0.39 6.88
N ILE A 137 2.42 0.60 6.03
CA ILE A 137 3.40 1.59 5.59
C ILE A 137 2.94 2.99 5.98
N THR A 138 3.87 3.83 6.36
CA THR A 138 3.60 5.24 6.62
C THR A 138 4.11 6.06 5.45
N VAL A 139 3.22 6.79 4.79
CA VAL A 139 3.57 7.75 3.74
C VAL A 139 3.67 9.13 4.37
N GLN A 140 4.83 9.74 4.25
CA GLN A 140 5.09 11.10 4.70
C GLN A 140 5.21 12.02 3.49
N THR A 141 4.36 13.05 3.41
CA THR A 141 4.47 14.08 2.39
C THR A 141 5.40 15.17 2.90
N ARG A 142 6.51 15.37 2.22
CA ARG A 142 7.36 16.52 2.49
C ARG A 142 6.90 17.63 1.56
N ALA A 143 6.17 18.63 2.10
CA ALA A 143 5.86 19.83 1.34
C ALA A 143 7.18 20.42 0.80
N GLY A 144 7.35 20.38 -0.51
CA GLY A 144 8.61 20.76 -1.13
C GLY A 144 8.93 22.20 -0.78
N ILE A 145 10.16 22.45 -0.39
CA ILE A 145 10.77 23.77 -0.17
C ILE A 145 10.56 24.70 -1.39
N VAL A 146 10.23 24.13 -2.55
CA VAL A 146 9.93 24.85 -3.79
C VAL A 146 8.80 25.87 -3.66
N SER A 147 7.80 25.64 -2.82
CA SER A 147 6.68 26.58 -2.63
C SER A 147 7.11 27.89 -1.93
N VAL A 148 8.05 27.81 -0.99
CA VAL A 148 8.52 29.00 -0.23
C VAL A 148 9.48 29.84 -1.08
N TYR A 149 10.36 29.20 -1.85
CA TYR A 149 11.27 29.92 -2.76
C TYR A 149 10.53 30.49 -3.96
N GLY A 150 9.51 29.80 -4.51
CA GLY A 150 8.68 30.29 -5.61
C GLY A 150 7.95 31.60 -5.26
N ALA A 151 7.34 31.64 -4.07
CA ALA A 151 6.66 32.84 -3.58
C ALA A 151 7.65 33.99 -3.32
N GLY A 152 8.84 33.70 -2.79
CA GLY A 152 9.90 34.72 -2.56
C GLY A 152 10.44 35.31 -3.87
N ILE A 153 10.70 34.47 -4.87
CA ILE A 153 11.19 34.94 -6.18
C ILE A 153 10.13 35.79 -6.91
N ALA A 154 8.85 35.37 -6.87
CA ALA A 154 7.76 36.13 -7.46
C ALA A 154 7.60 37.51 -6.80
N ALA A 155 7.68 37.58 -5.47
CA ALA A 155 7.63 38.85 -4.74
C ALA A 155 8.82 39.76 -5.06
N ALA A 156 10.02 39.20 -5.14
CA ALA A 156 11.23 39.96 -5.52
C ALA A 156 11.13 40.51 -6.95
N LEU A 157 10.62 39.74 -7.91
CA LEU A 157 10.40 40.19 -9.29
C LEU A 157 9.38 41.32 -9.37
N VAL A 158 8.28 41.25 -8.62
CA VAL A 158 7.28 42.32 -8.56
C VAL A 158 7.88 43.60 -7.98
N LEU A 159 8.70 43.51 -6.93
CA LEU A 159 9.37 44.67 -6.34
C LEU A 159 10.38 45.31 -7.30
N VAL A 160 11.15 44.50 -8.03
CA VAL A 160 12.10 45.00 -9.04
C VAL A 160 11.36 45.72 -10.18
N LEU A 161 10.28 45.13 -10.70
CA LEU A 161 9.46 45.75 -11.73
C LEU A 161 8.83 47.05 -11.26
N ALA A 162 8.32 47.11 -10.03
CA ALA A 162 7.77 48.34 -9.44
C ALA A 162 8.83 49.44 -9.27
N ALA A 163 10.05 49.05 -8.88
CA ALA A 163 11.19 50.01 -8.77
C ALA A 163 11.60 50.55 -10.14
N LEU A 164 11.70 49.73 -11.17
CA LEU A 164 12.02 50.14 -12.54
C LEU A 164 10.95 51.06 -13.12
N PHE A 165 9.66 50.78 -12.85
CA PHE A 165 8.55 51.63 -13.29
C PHE A 165 8.58 53.02 -12.61
N ARG A 166 8.99 53.07 -11.35
CA ARG A 166 9.14 54.31 -10.58
C ARG A 166 10.29 55.15 -11.06
N LEU A 167 11.43 54.51 -11.40
CA LEU A 167 12.61 55.18 -11.96
C LEU A 167 12.34 55.72 -13.39
N GLY A 168 11.62 54.96 -14.22
CA GLY A 168 11.22 55.40 -15.56
C GLY A 168 10.31 56.63 -15.57
N LYS A 169 9.38 56.72 -14.59
CA LYS A 169 8.53 57.90 -14.43
C LYS A 169 9.30 59.16 -13.98
N ARG A 170 10.35 59.01 -13.19
CA ARG A 170 11.18 60.14 -12.74
C ARG A 170 12.02 60.76 -13.87
N LYS A 171 12.55 59.93 -14.79
CA LYS A 171 13.31 60.42 -15.97
C LYS A 171 12.45 61.22 -16.93
N LYS A 172 11.17 60.91 -17.10
CA LYS A 172 10.26 61.62 -18.01
C LYS A 172 9.84 63.00 -17.51
N LYS A 173 10.04 63.33 -16.22
CA LYS A 173 9.69 64.65 -15.64
C LYS A 173 10.81 65.62 -15.73
N ASN A 174 12.07 65.26 -16.02
CA ASN A 174 13.22 66.09 -16.08
C ASN A 174 13.62 66.48 -17.52
N THR A 175 12.82 66.17 -18.54
CA THR A 175 13.11 66.47 -19.94
C THR A 175 12.22 67.62 -20.49
N HIS A 176 11.42 68.27 -19.66
CA HIS A 176 10.59 69.41 -19.99
C HIS A 176 10.83 70.53 -18.95
N GLY A 177 12.04 71.09 -18.96
CA GLY A 177 12.42 72.27 -18.24
C GLY A 177 13.44 73.06 -19.06
#